data_7234152480fa4bb0780cc1951ce90aa7
#
_entry.id   7234152480fa4bb0780cc1951ce90aa7
#
_cell.length_a   1.000
_cell.length_b   1.000
_cell.length_c   1.000
_cell.angle_alpha   90.00
_cell.angle_beta   90.00
_cell.angle_gamma   90.00
#
_symmetry.space_group_name_H-M   'P 1'
#
loop_
_entity.id
_entity.type
_entity.pdbx_description
1 polymer ?
#
loop_
_entity_poly.entity_id
_entity_poly.type
_entity_poly.pdbx_seq_one_letter_code
_entity_poly.pdbx_strand_id
1 'polypeptide(L)'
;MKRTLLSAFAVLLTVSMATAQVNLVNKASENATDAAKQGFQFTNTIDLSTTPVENQGSSGTCWSYSANSFLESEIIKNGQAPIHLSKIYTVRNAYIEKADAYVLMKGGLSWGDGGEGHDVTNMYAKYGTLPESDYTGLVGGKQINRFGPMQKKLKALLDSVIAVNGQIDPAGWKAAFKKILDDSLGVVPATCQYKGKTYTPQTFAKE
;
A
#
# COMPACT_ATOMS: atom_id res chain seq x y z
N MET A 1 -37.09 15.12 -28.19
CA MET A 1 -37.63 13.79 -27.85
C MET A 1 -36.64 12.62 -27.99
N LYS A 2 -35.84 12.47 -29.08
CA LYS A 2 -34.88 11.33 -29.20
C LYS A 2 -33.73 11.32 -28.14
N ARG A 3 -33.22 12.48 -27.70
CA ARG A 3 -32.14 12.56 -26.69
C ARG A 3 -32.58 12.24 -25.27
N THR A 4 -33.81 12.58 -24.91
CA THR A 4 -34.40 12.26 -23.59
C THR A 4 -34.73 10.79 -23.45
N LEU A 5 -35.10 10.09 -24.52
CA LEU A 5 -35.35 8.65 -24.54
C LEU A 5 -34.03 7.86 -24.35
N LEU A 6 -32.92 8.29 -24.98
CA LEU A 6 -31.62 7.62 -24.81
C LEU A 6 -31.09 7.75 -23.36
N SER A 7 -31.26 8.92 -22.73
CA SER A 7 -30.82 9.15 -21.35
C SER A 7 -31.63 8.31 -20.36
N ALA A 8 -32.95 8.17 -20.57
CA ALA A 8 -33.80 7.34 -19.74
C ALA A 8 -33.45 5.84 -19.86
N PHE A 9 -33.09 5.39 -21.07
CA PHE A 9 -32.68 4.01 -21.30
C PHE A 9 -31.32 3.68 -20.67
N ALA A 10 -30.36 4.62 -20.69
CA ALA A 10 -29.07 4.46 -20.05
C ALA A 10 -29.19 4.38 -18.50
N VAL A 11 -30.06 5.19 -17.90
CA VAL A 11 -30.32 5.15 -16.45
C VAL A 11 -31.00 3.84 -16.04
N LEU A 12 -31.95 3.32 -16.82
CA LEU A 12 -32.58 2.03 -16.55
C LEU A 12 -31.57 0.88 -16.62
N LEU A 13 -30.65 0.89 -17.57
CA LEU A 13 -29.61 -0.14 -17.68
C LEU A 13 -28.65 -0.14 -16.48
N THR A 14 -28.26 1.01 -15.96
CA THR A 14 -27.36 1.11 -14.80
C THR A 14 -28.03 0.66 -13.51
N VAL A 15 -29.31 0.94 -13.32
CA VAL A 15 -30.08 0.48 -12.16
C VAL A 15 -30.27 -1.05 -12.22
N SER A 16 -30.50 -1.62 -13.39
CA SER A 16 -30.65 -3.07 -13.55
C SER A 16 -29.35 -3.84 -13.26
N MET A 17 -28.20 -3.30 -13.61
CA MET A 17 -26.90 -3.90 -13.29
C MET A 17 -26.59 -3.86 -11.78
N ALA A 18 -26.92 -2.75 -11.11
CA ALA A 18 -26.72 -2.64 -9.66
C ALA A 18 -27.55 -3.64 -8.87
N THR A 19 -28.83 -3.82 -9.25
CA THR A 19 -29.71 -4.80 -8.60
C THR A 19 -29.29 -6.26 -8.87
N ALA A 20 -28.73 -6.54 -10.06
CA ALA A 20 -28.21 -7.87 -10.38
C ALA A 20 -27.00 -8.24 -9.52
N GLN A 21 -26.08 -7.29 -9.26
CA GLN A 21 -24.94 -7.51 -8.37
C GLN A 21 -25.37 -7.76 -6.91
N VAL A 22 -26.31 -6.96 -6.39
CA VAL A 22 -26.84 -7.14 -5.03
C VAL A 22 -27.50 -8.51 -4.88
N ASN A 23 -28.30 -8.93 -5.86
CA ASN A 23 -28.93 -10.25 -5.87
C ASN A 23 -27.92 -11.40 -5.96
N LEU A 24 -26.82 -11.22 -6.69
CA LEU A 24 -25.76 -12.23 -6.78
C LEU A 24 -25.01 -12.38 -5.44
N VAL A 25 -24.69 -11.28 -4.78
CA VAL A 25 -24.06 -11.27 -3.46
C VAL A 25 -24.96 -11.89 -2.41
N ASN A 26 -26.26 -11.54 -2.41
CA ASN A 26 -27.22 -12.12 -1.49
C ASN A 26 -27.38 -13.63 -1.71
N LYS A 27 -27.51 -14.11 -2.96
CA LYS A 27 -27.56 -15.54 -3.26
C LYS A 27 -26.28 -16.27 -2.86
N ALA A 28 -25.10 -15.66 -3.04
CA ALA A 28 -23.85 -16.26 -2.60
C ALA A 28 -23.78 -16.35 -1.07
N SER A 29 -24.29 -15.33 -0.36
CA SER A 29 -24.36 -15.31 1.10
C SER A 29 -25.39 -16.33 1.63
N GLU A 30 -26.57 -16.44 1.00
CA GLU A 30 -27.59 -17.44 1.34
C GLU A 30 -27.07 -18.87 1.12
N ASN A 31 -26.40 -19.13 -0.01
CA ASN A 31 -25.81 -20.43 -0.29
C ASN A 31 -24.70 -20.80 0.70
N ALA A 32 -23.90 -19.81 1.15
CA ALA A 32 -22.90 -20.03 2.19
C ALA A 32 -23.55 -20.38 3.54
N THR A 33 -24.67 -19.75 3.88
CA THR A 33 -25.44 -20.03 5.10
C THR A 33 -26.13 -21.41 5.02
N ASP A 34 -26.63 -21.80 3.87
CA ASP A 34 -27.26 -23.11 3.65
C ASP A 34 -26.25 -24.25 3.58
N ALA A 35 -25.05 -24.00 3.03
CA ALA A 35 -23.94 -24.95 3.09
C ALA A 35 -23.50 -25.21 4.55
N ALA A 36 -23.50 -24.18 5.40
CA ALA A 36 -23.25 -24.33 6.83
C ALA A 36 -24.35 -25.14 7.54
N LYS A 37 -25.63 -25.03 7.11
CA LYS A 37 -26.74 -25.82 7.62
C LYS A 37 -26.71 -27.28 7.15
N GLN A 38 -26.08 -27.58 6.02
CA GLN A 38 -25.94 -28.92 5.47
C GLN A 38 -24.81 -29.74 6.10
N GLY A 39 -24.19 -29.28 7.13
CA GLY A 39 -23.32 -30.08 7.98
C GLY A 39 -21.88 -30.26 7.51
N PHE A 40 -21.36 -29.39 6.61
CA PHE A 40 -19.92 -29.32 6.36
C PHE A 40 -19.23 -28.86 7.63
N GLN A 41 -18.51 -29.75 8.28
CA GLN A 41 -17.66 -29.39 9.41
C GLN A 41 -16.23 -29.24 8.92
N PHE A 42 -15.68 -28.04 9.07
CA PHE A 42 -14.28 -27.78 8.80
C PHE A 42 -13.52 -27.87 10.12
N THR A 43 -12.47 -28.66 10.12
CA THR A 43 -11.53 -28.71 11.24
C THR A 43 -10.27 -27.98 10.82
N ASN A 44 -9.90 -26.93 11.57
CA ASN A 44 -8.62 -26.28 11.39
C ASN A 44 -7.52 -27.26 11.79
N THR A 45 -6.74 -27.72 10.80
CA THR A 45 -5.54 -28.54 11.07
C THR A 45 -4.35 -27.69 11.45
N ILE A 46 -4.30 -26.46 10.97
CA ILE A 46 -3.25 -25.48 11.29
C ILE A 46 -3.96 -24.14 11.45
N ASP A 47 -3.76 -23.50 12.59
CA ASP A 47 -4.20 -22.15 12.88
C ASP A 47 -2.99 -21.34 13.35
N LEU A 48 -2.52 -20.45 12.48
CA LEU A 48 -1.36 -19.61 12.72
C LEU A 48 -1.82 -18.22 13.19
N SER A 49 -1.25 -17.78 14.30
CA SER A 49 -1.51 -16.44 14.82
C SER A 49 -1.06 -15.36 13.83
N THR A 50 -1.88 -14.34 13.66
CA THR A 50 -1.63 -13.21 12.79
C THR A 50 -1.83 -11.91 13.54
N THR A 51 -1.26 -10.83 13.03
CA THR A 51 -1.62 -9.46 13.43
C THR A 51 -3.02 -9.11 12.93
N PRO A 52 -3.74 -8.16 13.56
CA PRO A 52 -5.02 -7.68 13.07
C PRO A 52 -4.95 -7.13 11.64
N VAL A 53 -6.07 -7.26 10.91
CA VAL A 53 -6.20 -6.71 9.55
C VAL A 53 -6.14 -5.20 9.59
N GLU A 54 -5.36 -4.61 8.69
CA GLU A 54 -5.17 -3.18 8.57
C GLU A 54 -5.78 -2.61 7.28
N ASN A 55 -6.20 -1.34 7.34
CA ASN A 55 -6.83 -0.65 6.23
C ASN A 55 -5.80 0.13 5.41
N GLN A 56 -5.54 -0.30 4.17
CA GLN A 56 -4.64 0.42 3.26
C GLN A 56 -5.17 1.78 2.78
N GLY A 57 -6.44 2.09 3.04
CA GLY A 57 -7.09 3.31 2.58
C GLY A 57 -7.29 3.35 1.06
N SER A 58 -7.19 4.55 0.48
CA SER A 58 -7.28 4.78 -0.97
C SER A 58 -5.88 4.82 -1.59
N SER A 59 -5.26 3.63 -1.65
CA SER A 59 -3.93 3.41 -2.22
C SER A 59 -3.84 2.02 -2.85
N GLY A 60 -2.99 1.84 -3.85
CA GLY A 60 -2.67 0.55 -4.46
C GLY A 60 -1.52 -0.18 -3.75
N THR A 61 -1.49 -0.13 -2.42
CA THR A 61 -0.38 -0.64 -1.59
C THR A 61 -0.66 -2.00 -0.95
N CYS A 62 -1.65 -2.75 -1.45
CA CYS A 62 -2.01 -4.08 -0.94
C CYS A 62 -0.80 -5.04 -0.88
N TRP A 63 0.11 -4.95 -1.83
CA TRP A 63 1.35 -5.72 -1.85
C TRP A 63 2.22 -5.51 -0.60
N SER A 64 2.35 -4.25 -0.15
CA SER A 64 3.10 -3.92 1.07
C SER A 64 2.37 -4.39 2.32
N TYR A 65 1.04 -4.20 2.39
CA TYR A 65 0.23 -4.65 3.52
C TYR A 65 0.26 -6.17 3.66
N SER A 66 0.04 -6.91 2.58
CA SER A 66 0.01 -8.38 2.62
C SER A 66 1.38 -8.99 2.94
N ALA A 67 2.46 -8.51 2.31
CA ALA A 67 3.78 -9.06 2.55
C ALA A 67 4.32 -8.70 3.94
N ASN A 68 4.07 -7.48 4.45
CA ASN A 68 4.41 -7.15 5.83
C ASN A 68 3.61 -7.99 6.83
N SER A 69 2.31 -8.19 6.62
CA SER A 69 1.48 -9.06 7.47
C SER A 69 1.97 -10.51 7.47
N PHE A 70 2.44 -11.01 6.33
CA PHE A 70 3.11 -12.32 6.27
C PHE A 70 4.37 -12.35 7.14
N LEU A 71 5.25 -11.35 7.04
CA LEU A 71 6.46 -11.26 7.86
C LEU A 71 6.13 -11.13 9.35
N GLU A 72 5.12 -10.36 9.72
CA GLU A 72 4.61 -10.26 11.10
C GLU A 72 4.12 -11.61 11.62
N SER A 73 3.45 -12.39 10.80
CA SER A 73 3.02 -13.76 11.15
C SER A 73 4.21 -14.71 11.34
N GLU A 74 5.24 -14.61 10.51
CA GLU A 74 6.47 -15.39 10.68
C GLU A 74 7.24 -15.00 11.96
N ILE A 75 7.23 -13.71 12.35
CA ILE A 75 7.79 -13.24 13.62
C ILE A 75 7.07 -13.92 14.79
N ILE A 76 5.74 -13.95 14.79
CA ILE A 76 4.92 -14.60 15.84
C ILE A 76 5.20 -16.11 15.85
N LYS A 77 5.20 -16.76 14.69
CA LYS A 77 5.47 -18.19 14.54
C LYS A 77 6.85 -18.58 15.09
N ASN A 78 7.83 -17.69 14.99
CA ASN A 78 9.16 -17.87 15.58
C ASN A 78 9.23 -17.54 17.08
N GLY A 79 8.09 -17.36 17.75
CA GLY A 79 8.00 -17.16 19.20
C GLY A 79 8.29 -15.73 19.66
N GLN A 80 8.36 -14.77 18.74
CA GLN A 80 8.51 -13.36 19.08
C GLN A 80 7.16 -12.72 19.41
N ALA A 81 7.18 -11.64 20.18
CA ALA A 81 5.98 -10.86 20.45
C ALA A 81 5.43 -10.25 19.14
N PRO A 82 4.08 -10.17 18.98
CA PRO A 82 3.47 -9.51 17.83
C PRO A 82 3.96 -8.08 17.69
N ILE A 83 4.26 -7.68 16.47
CA ILE A 83 4.65 -6.32 16.12
C ILE A 83 4.08 -5.96 14.76
N HIS A 84 3.58 -4.74 14.61
CA HIS A 84 3.21 -4.17 13.32
C HIS A 84 4.41 -3.47 12.69
N LEU A 85 4.75 -3.87 11.47
CA LEU A 85 5.82 -3.29 10.66
C LEU A 85 5.24 -2.17 9.78
N SER A 86 5.98 -1.09 9.60
CA SER A 86 5.49 0.07 8.83
C SER A 86 5.38 -0.25 7.34
N LYS A 87 4.15 -0.48 6.88
CA LYS A 87 3.81 -0.70 5.47
C LYS A 87 4.15 0.52 4.63
N ILE A 88 3.93 1.71 5.20
CA ILE A 88 4.14 2.97 4.48
C ILE A 88 5.62 3.35 4.39
N TYR A 89 6.45 2.95 5.35
CA TYR A 89 7.90 3.07 5.22
C TYR A 89 8.42 2.29 4.01
N THR A 90 7.96 1.05 3.85
CA THR A 90 8.28 0.20 2.70
C THR A 90 7.84 0.86 1.38
N VAL A 91 6.58 1.31 1.32
CA VAL A 91 6.02 1.98 0.13
C VAL A 91 6.78 3.26 -0.22
N ARG A 92 7.11 4.08 0.79
CA ARG A 92 7.89 5.31 0.60
C ARG A 92 9.25 5.04 -0.07
N ASN A 93 9.96 4.02 0.39
CA ASN A 93 11.25 3.64 -0.17
C ASN A 93 11.11 3.05 -1.59
N ALA A 94 10.07 2.26 -1.83
CA ALA A 94 9.75 1.77 -3.18
C ALA A 94 9.45 2.93 -4.16
N TYR A 95 8.82 4.01 -3.73
CA TYR A 95 8.64 5.21 -4.56
C TYR A 95 9.99 5.85 -4.95
N ILE A 96 10.97 5.86 -4.04
CA ILE A 96 12.31 6.39 -4.34
C ILE A 96 12.99 5.55 -5.43
N GLU A 97 12.95 4.22 -5.31
CA GLU A 97 13.52 3.31 -6.31
C GLU A 97 12.82 3.43 -7.67
N LYS A 98 11.49 3.50 -7.66
CA LYS A 98 10.70 3.69 -8.87
C LYS A 98 10.98 5.02 -9.55
N ALA A 99 11.23 6.08 -8.79
CA ALA A 99 11.57 7.39 -9.35
C ALA A 99 12.89 7.34 -10.11
N ASP A 100 13.92 6.71 -9.54
CA ASP A 100 15.21 6.52 -10.20
C ASP A 100 15.06 5.72 -11.51
N ALA A 101 14.33 4.61 -11.45
CA ALA A 101 14.08 3.78 -12.63
C ALA A 101 13.25 4.52 -13.69
N TYR A 102 12.22 5.28 -13.29
CA TYR A 102 11.36 6.04 -14.20
C TYR A 102 12.14 7.11 -14.96
N VAL A 103 13.02 7.85 -14.26
CA VAL A 103 13.88 8.86 -14.88
C VAL A 103 14.91 8.19 -15.81
N LEU A 104 15.57 7.11 -15.36
CA LEU A 104 16.53 6.35 -16.16
C LEU A 104 15.92 5.84 -17.47
N MET A 105 14.69 5.33 -17.41
CA MET A 105 13.94 4.82 -18.56
C MET A 105 13.17 5.90 -19.32
N LYS A 106 13.42 7.17 -19.02
CA LYS A 106 12.79 8.35 -19.67
C LYS A 106 11.26 8.26 -19.74
N GLY A 107 10.63 7.83 -18.67
CA GLY A 107 9.19 7.68 -18.58
C GLY A 107 8.62 6.41 -19.23
N GLY A 108 9.46 5.51 -19.70
CA GLY A 108 9.04 4.24 -20.32
C GLY A 108 8.48 3.19 -19.36
N LEU A 109 8.51 3.46 -18.05
CA LEU A 109 7.93 2.61 -17.03
C LEU A 109 6.57 3.11 -16.55
N SER A 110 5.69 2.19 -16.16
CA SER A 110 4.44 2.54 -15.49
C SER A 110 4.71 3.22 -14.15
N TRP A 111 4.04 4.34 -13.91
CA TRP A 111 4.12 5.08 -12.65
C TRP A 111 2.89 4.81 -11.78
N GLY A 112 3.11 4.41 -10.54
CA GLY A 112 2.03 4.15 -9.59
C GLY A 112 2.49 3.55 -8.27
N ASP A 113 1.54 3.26 -7.39
CA ASP A 113 1.74 2.72 -6.05
C ASP A 113 1.69 1.18 -5.99
N GLY A 114 1.41 0.50 -7.11
CA GLY A 114 1.48 -0.95 -7.21
C GLY A 114 2.89 -1.48 -6.97
N GLY A 115 3.02 -2.73 -6.57
CA GLY A 115 4.27 -3.44 -6.34
C GLY A 115 3.99 -4.91 -6.07
N GLU A 116 5.07 -5.66 -5.78
CA GLU A 116 5.02 -7.09 -5.55
C GLU A 116 5.57 -7.45 -4.17
N GLY A 117 5.27 -8.66 -3.67
CA GLY A 117 5.74 -9.10 -2.36
C GLY A 117 7.28 -9.07 -2.21
N HIS A 118 8.01 -9.36 -3.27
CA HIS A 118 9.48 -9.31 -3.26
C HIS A 118 10.04 -7.88 -3.12
N ASP A 119 9.27 -6.85 -3.49
CA ASP A 119 9.68 -5.46 -3.26
C ASP A 119 9.84 -5.16 -1.77
N VAL A 120 9.02 -5.77 -0.91
CA VAL A 120 9.14 -5.62 0.55
C VAL A 120 10.50 -6.10 1.03
N THR A 121 10.90 -7.30 0.65
CA THR A 121 12.19 -7.86 1.07
C THR A 121 13.37 -7.07 0.48
N ASN A 122 13.26 -6.58 -0.74
CA ASN A 122 14.25 -5.69 -1.36
C ASN A 122 14.38 -4.36 -0.60
N MET A 123 13.25 -3.75 -0.21
CA MET A 123 13.26 -2.52 0.60
C MET A 123 13.85 -2.76 1.98
N TYR A 124 13.56 -3.89 2.59
CA TYR A 124 14.15 -4.26 3.89
C TYR A 124 15.66 -4.43 3.80
N ALA A 125 16.16 -5.12 2.79
CA ALA A 125 17.59 -5.32 2.56
C ALA A 125 18.33 -3.99 2.37
N LYS A 126 17.71 -3.02 1.65
CA LYS A 126 18.36 -1.76 1.29
C LYS A 126 18.15 -0.66 2.34
N TYR A 127 16.94 -0.52 2.86
CA TYR A 127 16.51 0.59 3.71
C TYR A 127 16.20 0.18 5.15
N GLY A 128 16.04 -1.11 5.39
CA GLY A 128 15.54 -1.61 6.67
C GLY A 128 14.03 -1.45 6.79
N THR A 129 13.54 -1.47 8.03
CA THR A 129 12.13 -1.27 8.37
C THR A 129 11.97 -0.52 9.68
N LEU A 130 10.74 -0.13 10.00
CA LEU A 130 10.36 0.55 11.25
C LEU A 130 9.12 -0.11 11.83
N PRO A 131 8.89 -0.03 13.15
CA PRO A 131 7.57 -0.30 13.71
C PRO A 131 6.52 0.65 13.14
N GLU A 132 5.30 0.18 12.94
CA GLU A 132 4.16 0.99 12.49
C GLU A 132 3.90 2.18 13.44
N SER A 133 4.09 1.97 14.76
CA SER A 133 3.96 3.02 15.77
C SER A 133 4.87 4.23 15.54
N ASP A 134 6.04 4.03 14.90
CA ASP A 134 7.01 5.09 14.66
C ASP A 134 6.81 5.78 13.30
N TYR A 135 6.18 5.09 12.35
CA TYR A 135 5.92 5.67 11.03
C TYR A 135 4.67 5.08 10.36
N THR A 136 3.55 5.76 10.51
CA THR A 136 2.24 5.36 9.93
C THR A 136 2.00 5.90 8.52
N GLY A 137 2.74 6.92 8.10
CA GLY A 137 2.46 7.67 6.87
C GLY A 137 1.22 8.57 6.96
N LEU A 138 0.61 8.70 8.13
CA LEU A 138 -0.57 9.52 8.38
C LEU A 138 -0.15 10.86 8.98
N VAL A 139 -0.36 11.95 8.25
CA VAL A 139 -0.02 13.32 8.68
C VAL A 139 -1.27 14.20 8.73
N GLY A 140 -1.23 15.22 9.59
CA GLY A 140 -2.31 16.20 9.68
C GLY A 140 -3.65 15.64 10.14
N GLY A 141 -3.65 14.64 11.04
CA GLY A 141 -4.86 14.05 11.60
C GLY A 141 -5.62 13.11 10.66
N LYS A 142 -5.01 12.72 9.53
CA LYS A 142 -5.60 11.74 8.60
C LYS A 142 -5.76 10.39 9.29
N GLN A 143 -6.88 9.71 9.04
CA GLN A 143 -7.16 8.37 9.54
C GLN A 143 -6.85 7.27 8.52
N ILE A 144 -6.76 7.62 7.24
CA ILE A 144 -6.47 6.69 6.14
C ILE A 144 -5.55 7.35 5.11
N ASN A 145 -4.75 6.54 4.46
CA ASN A 145 -3.88 6.98 3.36
C ASN A 145 -4.69 7.27 2.09
N ARG A 146 -4.36 8.37 1.39
CA ARG A 146 -4.91 8.77 0.10
C ARG A 146 -3.78 9.24 -0.79
N PHE A 147 -3.33 8.38 -1.71
CA PHE A 147 -2.12 8.60 -2.48
C PHE A 147 -2.30 9.39 -3.76
N GLY A 148 -3.51 9.48 -4.30
CA GLY A 148 -3.76 10.15 -5.58
C GLY A 148 -3.15 11.55 -5.71
N PRO A 149 -3.35 12.48 -4.76
CA PRO A 149 -2.74 13.82 -4.83
C PRO A 149 -1.19 13.80 -4.77
N MET A 150 -0.61 12.94 -3.95
CA MET A 150 0.85 12.75 -3.86
C MET A 150 1.41 12.21 -5.18
N GLN A 151 0.82 11.15 -5.71
CA GLN A 151 1.24 10.53 -6.98
C GLN A 151 1.26 11.53 -8.13
N LYS A 152 0.24 12.40 -8.23
CA LYS A 152 0.18 13.45 -9.26
C LYS A 152 1.36 14.42 -9.14
N LYS A 153 1.69 14.87 -7.91
CA LYS A 153 2.82 15.78 -7.67
C LYS A 153 4.15 15.11 -8.00
N LEU A 154 4.34 13.86 -7.56
CA LEU A 154 5.55 13.08 -7.82
C LEU A 154 5.75 12.88 -9.32
N LYS A 155 4.70 12.45 -10.04
CA LYS A 155 4.75 12.27 -11.50
C LYS A 155 5.07 13.57 -12.22
N ALA A 156 4.42 14.67 -11.89
CA ALA A 156 4.67 15.96 -12.52
C ALA A 156 6.13 16.41 -12.34
N LEU A 157 6.72 16.19 -11.16
CA LEU A 157 8.14 16.45 -10.94
C LEU A 157 9.01 15.59 -11.85
N LEU A 158 8.77 14.27 -11.90
CA LEU A 158 9.59 13.35 -12.71
C LEU A 158 9.45 13.63 -14.21
N ASP A 159 8.25 13.94 -14.69
CA ASP A 159 8.02 14.33 -16.09
C ASP A 159 8.80 15.62 -16.42
N SER A 160 8.88 16.59 -15.49
CA SER A 160 9.67 17.81 -15.69
C SER A 160 11.17 17.53 -15.76
N VAL A 161 11.67 16.59 -14.94
CA VAL A 161 13.08 16.15 -14.98
C VAL A 161 13.42 15.50 -16.31
N ILE A 162 12.53 14.67 -16.83
CA ILE A 162 12.71 13.99 -18.11
C ILE A 162 12.69 14.98 -19.27
N ALA A 163 11.78 15.97 -19.24
CA ALA A 163 11.61 16.97 -20.31
C ALA A 163 12.87 17.80 -20.56
N VAL A 164 13.70 18.02 -19.55
CA VAL A 164 14.96 18.78 -19.67
C VAL A 164 16.19 17.90 -19.95
N ASN A 165 15.98 16.66 -20.39
CA ASN A 165 17.04 15.71 -20.79
C ASN A 165 18.16 15.53 -19.74
N GLY A 166 17.81 15.53 -18.45
CA GLY A 166 18.78 15.31 -17.38
C GLY A 166 19.71 16.49 -17.07
N GLN A 167 19.40 17.69 -17.57
CA GLN A 167 20.13 18.91 -17.22
C GLN A 167 19.88 19.38 -15.78
N ILE A 168 18.94 18.75 -15.06
CA ILE A 168 18.73 18.98 -13.64
C ILE A 168 19.69 18.10 -12.85
N ASP A 169 20.40 18.71 -11.91
CA ASP A 169 21.23 17.98 -10.95
C ASP A 169 20.42 16.85 -10.29
N PRO A 170 20.89 15.59 -10.39
CA PRO A 170 20.21 14.46 -9.75
C PRO A 170 19.93 14.67 -8.26
N ALA A 171 20.82 15.34 -7.52
CA ALA A 171 20.64 15.61 -6.10
C ALA A 171 19.45 16.57 -5.86
N GLY A 172 19.27 17.57 -6.73
CA GLY A 172 18.22 18.57 -6.62
C GLY A 172 16.82 17.98 -6.79
N TRP A 173 16.57 17.20 -7.85
CA TRP A 173 15.26 16.62 -8.06
C TRP A 173 14.92 15.52 -7.04
N LYS A 174 15.93 14.74 -6.58
CA LYS A 174 15.74 13.76 -5.52
C LYS A 174 15.36 14.39 -4.19
N ALA A 175 15.97 15.54 -3.85
CA ALA A 175 15.59 16.30 -2.67
C ALA A 175 14.15 16.83 -2.77
N ALA A 176 13.74 17.36 -3.94
CA ALA A 176 12.36 17.80 -4.18
C ALA A 176 11.38 16.64 -4.12
N PHE A 177 11.73 15.48 -4.69
CA PHE A 177 10.92 14.27 -4.63
C PHE A 177 10.72 13.80 -3.18
N LYS A 178 11.79 13.71 -2.41
CA LYS A 178 11.77 13.37 -0.99
C LYS A 178 10.90 14.34 -0.19
N LYS A 179 11.00 15.66 -0.49
CA LYS A 179 10.15 16.66 0.16
C LYS A 179 8.67 16.42 -0.09
N ILE A 180 8.27 16.05 -1.30
CA ILE A 180 6.85 15.72 -1.60
C ILE A 180 6.40 14.50 -0.79
N LEU A 181 7.26 13.49 -0.63
CA LEU A 181 6.98 12.33 0.22
C LEU A 181 6.86 12.75 1.68
N ASP A 182 7.78 13.58 2.21
CA ASP A 182 7.76 14.06 3.59
C ASP A 182 6.50 14.91 3.89
N ASP A 183 6.11 15.78 2.96
CA ASP A 183 4.89 16.60 3.09
C ASP A 183 3.60 15.74 3.06
N SER A 184 3.65 14.59 2.41
CA SER A 184 2.47 13.72 2.19
C SER A 184 2.32 12.61 3.21
N LEU A 185 3.45 12.02 3.64
CA LEU A 185 3.54 10.82 4.46
C LEU A 185 4.25 11.04 5.80
N GLY A 186 4.79 12.24 6.03
CA GLY A 186 5.61 12.57 7.20
C GLY A 186 7.10 12.32 6.98
N VAL A 187 7.88 12.98 7.82
CA VAL A 187 9.34 12.80 7.87
C VAL A 187 9.64 11.47 8.53
N VAL A 188 10.51 10.68 7.91
CA VAL A 188 10.96 9.41 8.46
C VAL A 188 11.85 9.65 9.68
N PRO A 189 11.58 9.02 10.84
CA PRO A 189 12.47 9.10 11.98
C PRO A 189 13.81 8.41 11.68
N ALA A 190 14.89 8.98 12.18
CA ALA A 190 16.24 8.43 12.01
C ALA A 190 16.42 7.12 12.81
N THR A 191 15.70 6.98 13.91
CA THR A 191 15.76 5.83 14.81
C THR A 191 14.36 5.49 15.34
N CYS A 192 14.21 4.27 15.80
CA CYS A 192 13.02 3.77 16.53
C CYS A 192 13.43 3.18 17.88
N GLN A 193 12.45 2.97 18.75
CA GLN A 193 12.63 2.30 20.04
C GLN A 193 11.97 0.91 19.99
N TYR A 194 12.71 -0.13 20.31
CA TYR A 194 12.18 -1.48 20.42
C TYR A 194 12.82 -2.25 21.57
N LYS A 195 12.01 -2.85 22.42
CA LYS A 195 12.47 -3.61 23.61
C LYS A 195 13.50 -2.83 24.47
N GLY A 196 13.30 -1.52 24.63
CA GLY A 196 14.16 -0.65 25.43
C GLY A 196 15.50 -0.28 24.78
N LYS A 197 15.70 -0.61 23.51
CA LYS A 197 16.91 -0.25 22.74
C LYS A 197 16.56 0.67 21.58
N THR A 198 17.54 1.48 21.17
CA THR A 198 17.44 2.35 20.01
C THR A 198 18.04 1.68 18.77
N TYR A 199 17.32 1.71 17.68
CA TYR A 199 17.70 1.12 16.39
C TYR A 199 17.60 2.13 15.27
N THR A 200 18.49 2.06 14.28
CA THR A 200 18.21 2.60 12.94
C THR A 200 17.28 1.66 12.19
N PRO A 201 16.61 2.09 11.11
CA PRO A 201 15.78 1.19 10.31
C PRO A 201 16.51 -0.09 9.86
N GLN A 202 17.79 0.04 9.47
CA GLN A 202 18.60 -1.10 9.02
C GLN A 202 18.96 -2.05 10.16
N THR A 203 19.24 -1.54 11.36
CA THR A 203 19.54 -2.39 12.52
C THR A 203 18.29 -3.02 13.09
N PHE A 204 17.14 -2.32 13.02
CA PHE A 204 15.86 -2.88 13.43
C PHE A 204 15.41 -4.05 12.53
N ALA A 205 15.64 -3.95 11.22
CA ALA A 205 15.31 -5.04 10.30
C ALA A 205 16.14 -6.34 10.51
N LYS A 206 17.18 -6.29 11.30
CA LYS A 206 18.05 -7.45 11.62
C LYS A 206 17.73 -8.08 12.97
N GLU A 207 16.99 -7.37 13.83
CA GLU A 207 16.55 -7.84 15.13
C GLU A 207 15.37 -8.81 15.04
#